data_f0f6cc6f527dd2842dedc9ed02bdf614
#
_entry.id   f0f6cc6f527dd2842dedc9ed02bdf614
#
_cell.length_a   1.000
_cell.length_b   1.000
_cell.length_c   1.000
_cell.angle_alpha   90.00
_cell.angle_beta   90.00
_cell.angle_gamma   90.00
#
_symmetry.space_group_name_H-M   'P 1'
#
loop_
_entity.id
_entity.type
_entity.pdbx_description
1 polymer ?
#
loop_
_entity_poly.entity_id
_entity_poly.type
_entity_poly.pdbx_seq_one_letter_code
_entity_poly.pdbx_strand_id
1 'polypeptide(L)'
;LIAERTIAAIDGNIITLTVPLIDCYDSNYTDDNTTIVVANNVGRLKQCGVENIRIESPAQAVNHSKALYYALRINGEDCWAKDINAMETMESIGIGGRRITLQQVNVIRKALHQGASKPAEFAPNGGQILLDRCSVEGDNIWFAALGAGQTGPIVFLNCTFKGNGRIEGHQRWSTGILLDNCSLPNGGIDFKNRGSMGSGHGWGTAWSVAWNCTAKSYVNQLPPGTYNWVIGSKGESTPLRRPFNQS
;
A
#
# COMPACT_ATOMS: atom_id res chain seq x y z
N LEU A 1 -13.14 7.27 -6.22
CA LEU A 1 -12.52 7.02 -4.90
C LEU A 1 -13.59 6.74 -3.86
N ILE A 2 -13.34 5.80 -2.96
CA ILE A 2 -14.21 5.51 -1.82
C ILE A 2 -13.38 5.64 -0.54
N ALA A 3 -13.80 6.54 0.36
CA ALA A 3 -13.19 6.68 1.67
C ALA A 3 -14.20 6.27 2.75
N GLU A 4 -14.03 5.10 3.34
CA GLU A 4 -14.86 4.67 4.47
C GLU A 4 -14.33 5.32 5.76
N ARG A 5 -15.20 6.06 6.46
CA ARG A 5 -14.88 6.77 7.70
C ARG A 5 -16.00 6.58 8.73
N THR A 6 -15.62 6.64 9.99
CA THR A 6 -16.59 6.67 11.09
C THR A 6 -16.97 8.12 11.39
N ILE A 7 -18.25 8.39 11.52
CA ILE A 7 -18.76 9.69 11.96
C ILE A 7 -18.55 9.81 13.46
N ALA A 8 -17.85 10.86 13.88
CA ALA A 8 -17.63 11.19 15.29
C ALA A 8 -18.77 12.05 15.85
N ALA A 9 -19.29 12.98 15.03
CA ALA A 9 -20.39 13.86 15.42
C ALA A 9 -21.12 14.39 14.19
N ILE A 10 -22.37 14.81 14.39
CA ILE A 10 -23.19 15.54 13.42
C ILE A 10 -23.77 16.76 14.12
N ASP A 11 -23.56 17.95 13.54
CA ASP A 11 -24.13 19.21 14.00
C ASP A 11 -24.74 19.95 12.79
N GLY A 12 -26.06 19.89 12.68
CA GLY A 12 -26.78 20.38 11.51
C GLY A 12 -26.28 19.72 10.21
N ASN A 13 -25.67 20.48 9.34
CA ASN A 13 -25.08 20.01 8.07
C ASN A 13 -23.59 19.67 8.16
N ILE A 14 -23.01 19.73 9.37
CA ILE A 14 -21.58 19.49 9.58
C ILE A 14 -21.39 18.05 10.08
N ILE A 15 -20.60 17.28 9.36
CA ILE A 15 -20.21 15.92 9.72
C ILE A 15 -18.74 15.92 10.13
N THR A 16 -18.48 15.56 11.40
CA THR A 16 -17.12 15.36 11.90
C THR A 16 -16.74 13.87 11.79
N LEU A 17 -15.59 13.62 11.20
CA LEU A 17 -15.05 12.25 11.02
C LEU A 17 -14.01 11.94 12.07
N THR A 18 -13.89 10.65 12.48
CA THR A 18 -12.86 10.20 13.43
C THR A 18 -11.45 10.24 12.82
N VAL A 19 -11.35 10.11 11.51
CA VAL A 19 -10.10 10.17 10.73
C VAL A 19 -10.36 11.07 9.52
N PRO A 20 -9.49 12.03 9.22
CA PRO A 20 -9.71 12.97 8.11
C PRO A 20 -9.74 12.26 6.75
N LEU A 21 -10.35 12.90 5.79
CA LEU A 21 -10.20 12.56 4.37
C LEU A 21 -8.80 12.98 3.92
N ILE A 22 -8.20 12.18 3.05
CA ILE A 22 -6.82 12.40 2.57
C ILE A 22 -6.82 12.94 1.15
N ASP A 23 -7.96 12.94 0.48
CA ASP A 23 -8.09 13.46 -0.86
C ASP A 23 -9.13 14.58 -0.93
N CYS A 24 -9.11 15.34 -2.02
CA CYS A 24 -10.08 16.37 -2.31
C CYS A 24 -11.30 15.77 -3.00
N TYR A 25 -12.48 16.11 -2.50
CA TYR A 25 -13.78 15.68 -3.04
C TYR A 25 -14.57 16.93 -3.51
N ASP A 26 -13.90 17.84 -4.18
CA ASP A 26 -14.47 19.08 -4.71
C ASP A 26 -15.24 18.80 -6.01
N SER A 27 -16.49 19.23 -6.07
CA SER A 27 -17.37 19.10 -7.25
C SER A 27 -16.80 19.69 -8.53
N ASN A 28 -15.91 20.70 -8.43
CA ASN A 28 -15.22 21.25 -9.59
C ASN A 28 -14.30 20.24 -10.30
N TYR A 29 -13.96 19.14 -9.63
CA TYR A 29 -13.05 18.10 -10.14
C TYR A 29 -13.66 16.69 -10.12
N THR A 30 -14.88 16.50 -9.62
CA THR A 30 -15.50 15.19 -9.42
C THR A 30 -16.86 15.01 -10.12
N ASP A 31 -17.13 15.75 -11.19
CA ASP A 31 -18.35 15.66 -12.01
C ASP A 31 -19.65 15.62 -11.18
N ASP A 32 -19.80 16.48 -10.18
CA ASP A 32 -20.97 16.59 -9.28
C ASP A 32 -21.46 15.29 -8.60
N ASN A 33 -20.68 14.23 -8.65
CA ASN A 33 -21.08 12.90 -8.17
C ASN A 33 -20.49 12.51 -6.81
N THR A 34 -19.98 13.47 -6.02
CA THR A 34 -19.54 13.17 -4.67
C THR A 34 -20.75 12.93 -3.76
N THR A 35 -20.88 11.73 -3.25
CA THR A 35 -22.01 11.34 -2.39
C THR A 35 -21.53 10.77 -1.07
N ILE A 36 -22.34 10.95 -0.03
CA ILE A 36 -22.16 10.29 1.26
C ILE A 36 -23.19 9.17 1.34
N VAL A 37 -22.71 7.96 1.57
CA VAL A 37 -23.56 6.79 1.73
C VAL A 37 -23.28 6.10 3.06
N VAL A 38 -24.31 5.57 3.69
CA VAL A 38 -24.10 4.74 4.89
C VAL A 38 -23.53 3.40 4.46
N ALA A 39 -22.36 3.04 4.98
CA ALA A 39 -21.73 1.77 4.69
C ALA A 39 -22.51 0.62 5.35
N ASN A 40 -22.91 -0.36 4.58
CA ASN A 40 -23.49 -1.59 5.12
C ASN A 40 -22.36 -2.56 5.49
N ASN A 41 -22.12 -2.71 6.79
CA ASN A 41 -21.08 -3.56 7.34
C ASN A 41 -21.62 -4.88 7.93
N VAL A 42 -22.83 -5.28 7.58
CA VAL A 42 -23.43 -6.54 8.02
C VAL A 42 -22.60 -7.71 7.52
N GLY A 43 -22.24 -8.61 8.44
CA GLY A 43 -21.41 -9.79 8.14
C GLY A 43 -19.91 -9.54 8.04
N ARG A 44 -19.42 -8.30 8.20
CA ARG A 44 -17.98 -8.02 8.27
C ARG A 44 -17.41 -8.61 9.57
N LEU A 45 -16.34 -9.41 9.43
CA LEU A 45 -15.60 -9.90 10.60
C LEU A 45 -15.00 -8.73 11.37
N LYS A 46 -15.06 -8.80 12.71
CA LYS A 46 -14.54 -7.77 13.60
C LYS A 46 -13.76 -8.38 14.74
N GLN A 47 -12.73 -7.65 15.21
CA GLN A 47 -11.97 -8.00 16.41
C GLN A 47 -11.43 -9.44 16.37
N CYS A 48 -10.94 -9.85 15.20
CA CYS A 48 -10.36 -11.17 14.97
C CYS A 48 -8.87 -11.03 14.62
N GLY A 49 -8.06 -11.98 15.08
CA GLY A 49 -6.64 -11.98 14.79
C GLY A 49 -6.07 -13.37 14.59
N VAL A 50 -4.87 -13.38 13.98
CA VAL A 50 -4.04 -14.57 13.77
C VAL A 50 -2.65 -14.28 14.30
N GLU A 51 -2.14 -15.17 15.14
CA GLU A 51 -0.85 -14.98 15.80
C GLU A 51 0.01 -16.26 15.82
N ASN A 52 1.35 -16.07 15.83
CA ASN A 52 2.32 -17.14 16.06
C ASN A 52 2.21 -18.31 15.07
N ILE A 53 2.09 -17.99 13.77
CA ILE A 53 1.96 -19.02 12.72
C ILE A 53 3.13 -18.94 11.74
N ARG A 54 3.66 -20.09 11.36
CA ARG A 54 4.53 -20.26 10.20
C ARG A 54 3.74 -20.92 9.07
N ILE A 55 3.81 -20.31 7.89
CA ILE A 55 3.18 -20.79 6.66
C ILE A 55 4.29 -20.99 5.65
N GLU A 56 4.36 -22.17 5.03
CA GLU A 56 5.41 -22.49 4.10
C GLU A 56 4.84 -23.12 2.82
N SER A 57 5.23 -22.61 1.69
CA SER A 57 4.95 -23.17 0.37
C SER A 57 6.21 -23.80 -0.21
N PRO A 58 6.09 -24.74 -1.15
CA PRO A 58 7.25 -25.25 -1.88
C PRO A 58 7.97 -24.10 -2.61
N ALA A 59 9.30 -24.07 -2.52
CA ALA A 59 10.12 -23.11 -3.24
C ALA A 59 10.02 -23.35 -4.76
N GLN A 60 9.39 -22.45 -5.50
CA GLN A 60 9.21 -22.59 -6.94
C GLN A 60 9.51 -21.27 -7.66
N ALA A 61 10.36 -21.36 -8.68
CA ALA A 61 10.64 -20.26 -9.60
C ALA A 61 9.58 -20.23 -10.72
N VAL A 62 8.38 -19.75 -10.41
CA VAL A 62 7.25 -19.70 -11.34
C VAL A 62 6.80 -18.29 -11.65
N ASN A 63 6.09 -18.13 -12.74
CA ASN A 63 5.40 -16.89 -13.05
C ASN A 63 4.12 -16.80 -12.17
N HIS A 64 3.96 -15.70 -11.42
CA HIS A 64 2.85 -15.55 -10.49
C HIS A 64 1.47 -15.53 -11.17
N SER A 65 1.39 -15.26 -12.47
CA SER A 65 0.13 -15.38 -13.22
C SER A 65 -0.33 -16.84 -13.39
N LYS A 66 0.54 -17.81 -13.12
CA LYS A 66 0.26 -19.24 -13.22
C LYS A 66 0.01 -19.90 -11.87
N ALA A 67 0.55 -19.32 -10.80
CA ALA A 67 0.46 -19.89 -9.48
C ALA A 67 0.52 -18.78 -8.41
N LEU A 68 -0.46 -18.76 -7.51
CA LEU A 68 -0.53 -17.86 -6.38
C LEU A 68 -0.52 -18.68 -5.09
N TYR A 69 0.41 -18.38 -4.20
CA TYR A 69 0.59 -19.09 -2.94
C TYR A 69 0.42 -18.12 -1.77
N TYR A 70 -0.81 -17.72 -1.51
CA TYR A 70 -1.12 -16.83 -0.40
C TYR A 70 -0.76 -17.43 0.95
N ALA A 71 -0.20 -16.64 1.83
CA ALA A 71 -0.05 -17.00 3.23
C ALA A 71 -1.28 -16.60 4.03
N LEU A 72 -1.69 -15.33 3.92
CA LEU A 72 -2.76 -14.77 4.73
C LEU A 72 -3.57 -13.75 3.94
N ARG A 73 -4.89 -13.80 4.12
CA ARG A 73 -5.79 -12.73 3.69
C ARG A 73 -6.66 -12.28 4.84
N ILE A 74 -6.54 -11.00 5.18
CA ILE A 74 -7.34 -10.36 6.22
C ILE A 74 -8.29 -9.38 5.53
N ASN A 75 -9.58 -9.55 5.74
CA ASN A 75 -10.60 -8.62 5.28
C ASN A 75 -11.66 -8.44 6.37
N GLY A 76 -11.48 -7.42 7.18
CA GLY A 76 -12.32 -7.21 8.35
C GLY A 76 -12.25 -5.79 8.89
N GLU A 77 -12.61 -5.65 10.13
CA GLU A 77 -12.59 -4.41 10.90
C GLU A 77 -12.00 -4.67 12.29
N ASP A 78 -11.06 -3.82 12.71
CA ASP A 78 -10.35 -4.01 13.99
C ASP A 78 -9.68 -5.38 14.11
N CYS A 79 -9.08 -5.87 13.01
CA CYS A 79 -8.44 -7.18 12.93
C CYS A 79 -6.91 -7.06 12.91
N TRP A 80 -6.23 -8.16 13.21
CA TRP A 80 -4.77 -8.14 13.26
C TRP A 80 -4.11 -9.44 12.81
N ALA A 81 -2.83 -9.35 12.43
CA ALA A 81 -1.91 -10.46 12.35
C ALA A 81 -0.64 -10.12 13.11
N LYS A 82 -0.13 -11.06 13.89
CA LYS A 82 1.06 -10.85 14.71
C LYS A 82 1.96 -12.09 14.72
N ASP A 83 3.29 -11.84 14.66
CA ASP A 83 4.30 -12.89 14.70
C ASP A 83 4.05 -14.00 13.65
N ILE A 84 3.88 -13.58 12.39
CA ILE A 84 3.65 -14.49 11.25
C ILE A 84 4.94 -14.61 10.44
N ASN A 85 5.31 -15.83 10.08
CA ASN A 85 6.40 -16.11 9.16
C ASN A 85 5.87 -16.84 7.91
N ALA A 86 5.89 -16.16 6.78
CA ALA A 86 5.48 -16.66 5.48
C ALA A 86 6.72 -17.00 4.64
N MET A 87 6.89 -18.27 4.31
CA MET A 87 8.06 -18.79 3.61
C MET A 87 7.69 -19.28 2.21
N GLU A 88 8.42 -18.79 1.19
CA GLU A 88 8.24 -19.16 -0.22
C GLU A 88 6.80 -18.94 -0.76
N THR A 89 5.97 -18.21 -0.05
CA THR A 89 4.64 -17.80 -0.51
C THR A 89 4.74 -16.71 -1.57
N MET A 90 3.67 -16.41 -2.27
CA MET A 90 3.64 -15.45 -3.37
C MET A 90 2.34 -14.65 -3.30
N GLU A 91 2.42 -13.32 -3.46
CA GLU A 91 1.32 -12.42 -3.09
C GLU A 91 0.87 -12.66 -1.64
N SER A 92 1.85 -12.75 -0.78
CA SER A 92 1.78 -13.46 0.50
C SER A 92 0.71 -12.93 1.42
N ILE A 93 0.60 -11.61 1.60
CA ILE A 93 -0.27 -10.99 2.59
C ILE A 93 -1.23 -9.99 1.92
N GLY A 94 -2.47 -10.41 1.74
CA GLY A 94 -3.56 -9.54 1.29
C GLY A 94 -4.26 -8.89 2.49
N ILE A 95 -4.44 -7.56 2.44
CA ILE A 95 -5.01 -6.79 3.55
C ILE A 95 -6.17 -5.95 3.01
N GLY A 96 -7.38 -6.27 3.42
CA GLY A 96 -8.60 -5.53 3.09
C GLY A 96 -9.32 -5.02 4.34
N GLY A 97 -10.36 -4.23 4.13
CA GLY A 97 -11.15 -3.70 5.23
C GLY A 97 -10.55 -2.46 5.88
N ARG A 98 -10.75 -2.27 7.18
CA ARG A 98 -10.30 -1.08 7.89
C ARG A 98 -9.85 -1.35 9.32
N ARG A 99 -8.95 -0.51 9.81
CA ARG A 99 -8.30 -0.62 11.12
C ARG A 99 -7.68 -2.01 11.32
N ILE A 100 -6.79 -2.33 10.36
CA ILE A 100 -6.04 -3.59 10.34
C ILE A 100 -4.62 -3.32 10.81
N THR A 101 -4.14 -4.11 11.74
CA THR A 101 -2.76 -4.04 12.23
C THR A 101 -2.01 -5.32 11.90
N LEU A 102 -0.88 -5.20 11.21
CA LEU A 102 0.10 -6.25 11.07
C LEU A 102 1.31 -5.90 11.92
N GLN A 103 1.73 -6.80 12.80
CA GLN A 103 2.89 -6.61 13.64
C GLN A 103 3.85 -7.80 13.52
N GLN A 104 5.11 -7.53 13.17
CA GLN A 104 6.13 -8.57 13.03
C GLN A 104 5.70 -9.69 12.05
N VAL A 105 5.10 -9.31 10.93
CA VAL A 105 4.76 -10.22 9.83
C VAL A 105 5.92 -10.22 8.85
N ASN A 106 6.53 -11.40 8.66
CA ASN A 106 7.75 -11.58 7.89
C ASN A 106 7.48 -12.46 6.68
N VAL A 107 7.89 -12.02 5.51
CA VAL A 107 7.81 -12.77 4.26
C VAL A 107 9.23 -13.03 3.76
N ILE A 108 9.57 -14.29 3.51
CA ILE A 108 10.85 -14.69 2.97
C ILE A 108 10.64 -15.52 1.71
N ARG A 109 11.14 -15.02 0.59
CA ARG A 109 11.08 -15.68 -0.70
C ARG A 109 12.47 -15.73 -1.33
N LYS A 110 13.05 -16.93 -1.42
CA LYS A 110 14.35 -17.17 -2.04
C LYS A 110 14.24 -17.61 -3.50
N ALA A 111 13.14 -18.29 -3.85
CA ALA A 111 12.87 -18.68 -5.22
C ALA A 111 12.55 -17.45 -6.07
N LEU A 112 13.32 -17.26 -7.16
CA LEU A 112 13.14 -16.10 -8.05
C LEU A 112 11.82 -16.19 -8.81
N HIS A 113 11.06 -15.10 -8.78
CA HIS A 113 9.91 -14.94 -9.63
C HIS A 113 10.33 -14.79 -11.10
N GLN A 114 9.60 -15.42 -12.01
CA GLN A 114 9.83 -15.35 -13.44
C GLN A 114 8.75 -14.51 -14.13
N GLY A 115 9.17 -13.72 -15.11
CA GLY A 115 8.28 -12.90 -15.94
C GLY A 115 8.24 -11.43 -15.54
N ALA A 116 7.53 -10.63 -16.33
CA ALA A 116 7.45 -9.18 -16.18
C ALA A 116 6.45 -8.75 -15.11
N SER A 117 5.41 -9.52 -14.90
CA SER A 117 4.43 -9.27 -13.83
C SER A 117 4.99 -9.81 -12.52
N LYS A 118 5.09 -8.94 -11.52
CA LYS A 118 5.71 -9.26 -10.22
C LYS A 118 4.64 -9.43 -9.14
N PRO A 119 4.81 -10.37 -8.21
CA PRO A 119 3.91 -10.47 -7.06
C PRO A 119 4.13 -9.31 -6.09
N ALA A 120 3.07 -8.92 -5.38
CA ALA A 120 3.11 -7.98 -4.29
C ALA A 120 3.04 -8.72 -2.96
N GLU A 121 4.13 -8.76 -2.21
CA GLU A 121 4.17 -9.56 -0.97
C GLU A 121 3.28 -8.96 0.13
N PHE A 122 3.23 -7.64 0.24
CA PHE A 122 2.14 -6.96 0.97
C PHE A 122 1.22 -6.26 -0.02
N ALA A 123 -0.07 -6.57 0.03
CA ALA A 123 -1.10 -5.96 -0.80
C ALA A 123 -2.17 -5.26 0.08
N PRO A 124 -1.89 -4.05 0.61
CA PRO A 124 -2.88 -3.29 1.38
C PRO A 124 -3.92 -2.69 0.43
N ASN A 125 -5.16 -3.14 0.56
CA ASN A 125 -6.32 -2.75 -0.24
C ASN A 125 -7.50 -2.32 0.66
N GLY A 126 -7.24 -1.46 1.59
CA GLY A 126 -8.22 -0.93 2.54
C GLY A 126 -7.79 0.41 3.09
N GLY A 127 -8.36 0.84 4.20
CA GLY A 127 -8.03 2.09 4.87
C GLY A 127 -7.72 1.92 6.35
N GLN A 128 -6.91 2.83 6.91
CA GLN A 128 -6.49 2.77 8.31
C GLN A 128 -5.72 1.46 8.60
N ILE A 129 -4.68 1.20 7.81
CA ILE A 129 -3.86 -0.01 7.91
C ILE A 129 -2.49 0.36 8.49
N LEU A 130 -2.03 -0.41 9.47
CA LEU A 130 -0.71 -0.29 10.05
C LEU A 130 0.08 -1.59 9.84
N LEU A 131 1.28 -1.47 9.27
CA LEU A 131 2.31 -2.51 9.25
C LEU A 131 3.45 -2.05 10.18
N ASP A 132 3.57 -2.67 11.34
CA ASP A 132 4.58 -2.33 12.35
C ASP A 132 5.67 -3.41 12.42
N ARG A 133 6.93 -3.05 12.18
CA ARG A 133 8.08 -3.96 12.22
C ARG A 133 7.90 -5.21 11.35
N CYS A 134 7.25 -5.04 10.21
CA CYS A 134 7.10 -6.11 9.21
C CYS A 134 8.32 -6.17 8.30
N SER A 135 8.53 -7.31 7.67
CA SER A 135 9.66 -7.47 6.74
C SER A 135 9.32 -8.29 5.51
N VAL A 136 10.05 -8.01 4.42
CA VAL A 136 10.09 -8.85 3.22
C VAL A 136 11.54 -9.07 2.81
N GLU A 137 11.89 -10.31 2.48
CA GLU A 137 13.16 -10.66 1.88
C GLU A 137 12.92 -11.40 0.55
N GLY A 138 13.40 -10.85 -0.57
CA GLY A 138 13.26 -11.45 -1.88
C GLY A 138 13.60 -10.51 -3.03
N ASP A 139 13.83 -11.09 -4.19
CA ASP A 139 14.19 -10.37 -5.41
C ASP A 139 13.10 -10.48 -6.48
N ASN A 140 13.10 -9.50 -7.39
CA ASN A 140 12.15 -9.39 -8.51
C ASN A 140 10.67 -9.41 -8.08
N ILE A 141 10.33 -8.74 -6.98
CA ILE A 141 9.00 -8.64 -6.39
C ILE A 141 8.62 -7.18 -6.14
N TRP A 142 7.36 -6.94 -5.82
CA TRP A 142 6.94 -5.74 -5.10
C TRP A 142 6.97 -6.07 -3.60
N PHE A 143 7.72 -5.34 -2.81
CA PHE A 143 7.65 -5.47 -1.34
C PHE A 143 6.24 -5.12 -0.86
N ALA A 144 5.68 -4.04 -1.43
CA ALA A 144 4.29 -3.71 -1.28
C ALA A 144 3.78 -2.99 -2.54
N ALA A 145 2.57 -3.31 -2.94
CA ALA A 145 1.89 -2.60 -4.02
C ALA A 145 0.43 -2.35 -3.67
N LEU A 146 0.00 -1.11 -3.83
CA LEU A 146 -1.36 -0.69 -3.55
C LEU A 146 -2.20 -0.69 -4.82
N GLY A 147 -3.39 -1.25 -4.74
CA GLY A 147 -4.35 -1.27 -5.84
C GLY A 147 -5.03 0.08 -6.08
N ALA A 148 -5.97 0.09 -7.02
CA ALA A 148 -6.68 1.29 -7.42
C ALA A 148 -7.57 1.86 -6.32
N GLY A 149 -7.60 3.19 -6.21
CA GLY A 149 -8.56 3.91 -5.38
C GLY A 149 -8.40 3.71 -3.87
N GLN A 150 -7.22 3.27 -3.41
CA GLN A 150 -7.01 3.10 -1.97
C GLN A 150 -6.86 4.46 -1.29
N THR A 151 -7.67 4.70 -0.26
CA THR A 151 -7.67 5.95 0.49
C THR A 151 -7.20 5.72 1.91
N GLY A 152 -5.92 5.96 2.16
CA GLY A 152 -5.27 5.76 3.47
C GLY A 152 -6.04 6.32 4.67
N PRO A 153 -5.39 6.42 5.81
CA PRO A 153 -3.96 6.21 6.03
C PRO A 153 -3.56 4.73 5.91
N ILE A 154 -2.43 4.49 5.23
CA ILE A 154 -1.74 3.20 5.17
C ILE A 154 -0.31 3.44 5.60
N VAL A 155 0.08 2.87 6.73
CA VAL A 155 1.34 3.17 7.40
C VAL A 155 2.24 1.94 7.45
N PHE A 156 3.48 2.11 7.00
CA PHE A 156 4.59 1.19 7.21
C PHE A 156 5.52 1.82 8.24
N LEU A 157 5.57 1.25 9.43
CA LEU A 157 6.34 1.77 10.55
C LEU A 157 7.49 0.81 10.90
N ASN A 158 8.73 1.30 10.90
CA ASN A 158 9.92 0.52 11.27
C ASN A 158 10.07 -0.79 10.46
N CYS A 159 9.61 -0.81 9.21
CA CYS A 159 9.65 -2.00 8.37
C CYS A 159 11.01 -2.16 7.67
N THR A 160 11.40 -3.41 7.40
CA THR A 160 12.67 -3.73 6.75
C THR A 160 12.46 -4.60 5.52
N PHE A 161 13.06 -4.19 4.40
CA PHE A 161 12.91 -4.88 3.13
C PHE A 161 14.27 -5.20 2.54
N LYS A 162 14.55 -6.47 2.25
CA LYS A 162 15.80 -6.96 1.70
C LYS A 162 15.59 -7.49 0.29
N GLY A 163 16.48 -7.12 -0.64
CA GLY A 163 16.40 -7.44 -2.05
C GLY A 163 16.11 -6.23 -2.92
N ASN A 164 15.86 -6.45 -4.21
CA ASN A 164 15.73 -5.39 -5.22
C ASN A 164 14.28 -4.94 -5.47
N GLY A 165 13.36 -5.31 -4.59
CA GLY A 165 11.95 -4.98 -4.69
C GLY A 165 11.64 -3.48 -4.49
N ARG A 166 10.38 -3.13 -4.65
CA ARG A 166 9.92 -1.74 -4.52
C ARG A 166 8.62 -1.66 -3.73
N ILE A 167 8.39 -0.49 -3.12
CA ILE A 167 7.08 -0.11 -2.55
C ILE A 167 6.50 0.97 -3.44
N GLU A 168 5.27 0.77 -3.92
CA GLU A 168 4.62 1.75 -4.79
C GLU A 168 3.09 1.80 -4.62
N GLY A 169 2.49 2.95 -4.88
CA GLY A 169 1.13 3.02 -5.35
C GLY A 169 1.09 2.46 -6.76
N HIS A 170 0.58 1.23 -6.90
CA HIS A 170 0.78 0.48 -8.13
C HIS A 170 -0.08 1.00 -9.28
N GLN A 171 -1.32 1.40 -9.01
CA GLN A 171 -2.22 1.88 -10.06
C GLN A 171 -3.34 2.78 -9.53
N ARG A 172 -3.75 3.71 -10.39
CA ARG A 172 -5.01 4.42 -10.35
C ARG A 172 -5.34 5.06 -9.01
N TRP A 173 -4.42 5.92 -8.58
CA TRP A 173 -4.67 6.86 -7.51
C TRP A 173 -4.89 6.25 -6.12
N SER A 174 -3.82 5.78 -5.52
CA SER A 174 -3.78 5.53 -4.07
C SER A 174 -3.42 6.82 -3.33
N THR A 175 -3.92 7.04 -2.13
CA THR A 175 -3.59 8.24 -1.33
C THR A 175 -3.28 7.90 0.11
N GLY A 176 -2.46 8.75 0.77
CA GLY A 176 -2.21 8.67 2.20
C GLY A 176 -1.35 7.48 2.63
N ILE A 177 -0.29 7.20 1.89
CA ILE A 177 0.72 6.22 2.27
C ILE A 177 1.78 6.94 3.12
N LEU A 178 2.10 6.41 4.29
CA LEU A 178 3.23 6.83 5.10
C LEU A 178 4.21 5.66 5.24
N LEU A 179 5.45 5.87 4.81
CA LEU A 179 6.57 5.04 5.21
C LEU A 179 7.37 5.81 6.25
N ASP A 180 7.43 5.30 7.47
CA ASP A 180 8.13 5.93 8.58
C ASP A 180 9.24 5.02 9.07
N ASN A 181 10.48 5.53 9.02
CA ASN A 181 11.68 4.81 9.46
C ASN A 181 11.84 3.42 8.83
N CYS A 182 11.54 3.30 7.52
CA CYS A 182 11.68 2.05 6.77
C CYS A 182 13.06 1.93 6.12
N SER A 183 13.56 0.68 6.01
CA SER A 183 14.87 0.37 5.44
C SER A 183 14.75 -0.56 4.23
N LEU A 184 15.19 -0.06 3.05
CA LEU A 184 15.21 -0.76 1.76
C LEU A 184 16.57 -0.58 1.05
N PRO A 185 17.69 -1.01 1.61
CA PRO A 185 19.03 -0.60 1.14
C PRO A 185 19.34 -0.98 -0.33
N ASN A 186 18.65 -1.99 -0.86
CA ASN A 186 18.79 -2.42 -2.27
C ASN A 186 17.51 -2.23 -3.09
N GLY A 187 16.43 -1.79 -2.45
CA GLY A 187 15.12 -1.57 -3.04
C GLY A 187 14.78 -0.09 -3.24
N GLY A 188 13.54 0.19 -3.61
CA GLY A 188 13.13 1.57 -3.84
C GLY A 188 11.70 1.90 -3.43
N ILE A 189 11.45 3.21 -3.31
CA ILE A 189 10.14 3.79 -3.03
C ILE A 189 9.73 4.60 -4.25
N ASP A 190 8.53 4.31 -4.79
CA ASP A 190 8.04 4.89 -6.04
C ASP A 190 6.71 5.63 -5.83
N PHE A 191 6.78 6.94 -5.79
CA PHE A 191 5.63 7.84 -5.92
C PHE A 191 5.64 8.41 -7.34
N LYS A 192 4.99 7.72 -8.30
CA LYS A 192 5.17 8.01 -9.72
C LYS A 192 3.92 7.86 -10.56
N ASN A 193 3.98 8.47 -11.74
CA ASN A 193 3.07 8.16 -12.84
C ASN A 193 3.60 6.94 -13.61
N ARG A 194 2.80 5.91 -13.72
CA ARG A 194 3.08 4.70 -14.49
C ARG A 194 2.57 4.77 -15.94
N GLY A 195 1.83 5.82 -16.28
CA GLY A 195 1.34 6.07 -17.62
C GLY A 195 0.59 4.87 -18.22
N SER A 196 1.00 4.46 -19.42
CA SER A 196 0.41 3.33 -20.16
C SER A 196 0.86 1.95 -19.67
N MET A 197 1.72 1.84 -18.65
CA MET A 197 2.19 0.54 -18.14
C MET A 197 1.02 -0.32 -17.66
N GLY A 198 1.13 -1.63 -17.87
CA GLY A 198 0.07 -2.58 -17.54
C GLY A 198 -1.21 -2.29 -18.32
N SER A 199 -2.32 -2.11 -17.63
CA SER A 199 -3.63 -1.76 -18.22
C SER A 199 -3.91 -0.24 -18.23
N GLY A 200 -2.89 0.59 -18.38
CA GLY A 200 -2.99 2.04 -18.23
C GLY A 200 -3.08 2.43 -16.76
N HIS A 201 -1.98 2.26 -16.02
CA HIS A 201 -1.97 2.45 -14.57
C HIS A 201 -2.05 3.92 -14.15
N GLY A 202 -1.58 4.85 -15.00
CA GLY A 202 -1.65 6.29 -14.73
C GLY A 202 -0.88 6.69 -13.48
N TRP A 203 -1.36 7.70 -12.78
CA TRP A 203 -0.81 8.13 -11.50
C TRP A 203 -1.04 7.07 -10.43
N GLY A 204 0.04 6.61 -9.82
CA GLY A 204 0.00 5.55 -8.80
C GLY A 204 -0.44 6.09 -7.44
N THR A 205 0.10 7.24 -7.01
CA THR A 205 -0.16 7.76 -5.67
C THR A 205 -0.07 9.28 -5.57
N ALA A 206 -0.79 9.82 -4.59
CA ALA A 206 -0.77 11.21 -4.16
C ALA A 206 -0.86 11.30 -2.62
N TRP A 207 -0.51 12.46 -2.06
CA TRP A 207 -0.56 12.72 -0.61
C TRP A 207 0.18 11.67 0.21
N SER A 208 1.33 11.21 -0.29
CA SER A 208 2.12 10.15 0.30
C SER A 208 3.48 10.66 0.79
N VAL A 209 3.98 10.05 1.86
CA VAL A 209 5.19 10.50 2.55
C VAL A 209 6.14 9.32 2.78
N ALA A 210 7.43 9.51 2.45
CA ALA A 210 8.53 8.73 2.97
C ALA A 210 9.31 9.57 3.98
N TRP A 211 9.22 9.20 5.25
CA TRP A 211 9.82 9.92 6.37
C TRP A 211 10.97 9.13 6.95
N ASN A 212 12.15 9.74 7.04
CA ASN A 212 13.34 9.15 7.68
C ASN A 212 13.66 7.72 7.19
N CYS A 213 13.43 7.44 5.90
CA CYS A 213 13.66 6.12 5.30
C CYS A 213 15.07 6.02 4.72
N THR A 214 15.55 4.79 4.57
CA THR A 214 16.74 4.48 3.78
C THR A 214 16.35 3.58 2.62
N ALA A 215 16.59 4.00 1.38
CA ALA A 215 16.34 3.20 0.18
C ALA A 215 17.50 3.36 -0.81
N LYS A 216 17.67 2.39 -1.72
CA LYS A 216 18.61 2.56 -2.83
C LYS A 216 18.19 3.73 -3.71
N SER A 217 16.89 3.84 -4.01
CA SER A 217 16.38 4.91 -4.87
C SER A 217 14.96 5.34 -4.52
N TYR A 218 14.68 6.60 -4.84
CA TYR A 218 13.36 7.22 -4.73
C TYR A 218 12.92 7.74 -6.09
N VAL A 219 11.68 7.48 -6.45
CA VAL A 219 10.97 8.20 -7.51
C VAL A 219 9.89 9.02 -6.85
N ASN A 220 10.04 10.34 -6.82
CA ASN A 220 9.09 11.26 -6.21
C ASN A 220 8.57 12.24 -7.26
N GLN A 221 7.49 11.90 -7.93
CA GLN A 221 6.83 12.77 -8.92
C GLN A 221 5.67 13.52 -8.27
N LEU A 222 5.34 14.68 -8.84
CA LEU A 222 4.27 15.54 -8.39
C LEU A 222 3.03 15.32 -9.27
N PRO A 223 1.98 14.69 -8.75
CA PRO A 223 0.71 14.60 -9.48
C PRO A 223 0.06 15.98 -9.64
N PRO A 224 -0.74 16.20 -10.68
CA PRO A 224 -1.47 17.46 -10.84
C PRO A 224 -2.33 17.78 -9.62
N GLY A 225 -2.18 19.00 -9.07
CA GLY A 225 -2.96 19.50 -7.93
C GLY A 225 -2.65 18.86 -6.57
N THR A 226 -1.64 17.99 -6.49
CA THR A 226 -1.28 17.30 -5.24
C THR A 226 0.23 17.20 -5.05
N TYR A 227 0.63 16.63 -3.92
CA TYR A 227 2.04 16.44 -3.57
C TYR A 227 2.32 15.05 -3.02
N ASN A 228 3.57 14.63 -3.19
CA ASN A 228 4.19 13.53 -2.43
C ASN A 228 5.49 14.06 -1.82
N TRP A 229 5.93 13.49 -0.71
CA TRP A 229 7.10 13.97 0.02
C TRP A 229 8.08 12.85 0.34
N VAL A 230 9.37 13.18 0.24
CA VAL A 230 10.49 12.37 0.74
C VAL A 230 11.29 13.27 1.68
N ILE A 231 11.21 13.03 2.98
CA ILE A 231 11.72 13.93 4.02
C ILE A 231 12.67 13.15 4.93
N GLY A 232 13.85 13.72 5.20
CA GLY A 232 14.85 13.12 6.10
C GLY A 232 15.41 11.76 5.63
N SER A 233 15.12 11.37 4.40
CA SER A 233 15.41 10.05 3.85
C SER A 233 16.76 10.00 3.13
N LYS A 234 17.40 8.82 3.07
CA LYS A 234 18.71 8.57 2.46
C LYS A 234 18.58 7.65 1.25
N GLY A 235 19.21 8.02 0.12
CA GLY A 235 19.26 7.23 -1.12
C GLY A 235 19.31 8.10 -2.37
N GLU A 236 19.37 7.47 -3.54
CA GLU A 236 19.42 8.17 -4.82
C GLU A 236 18.01 8.69 -5.17
N SER A 237 17.89 9.99 -5.41
CA SER A 237 16.62 10.58 -5.86
C SER A 237 16.63 10.68 -7.39
N THR A 238 15.60 10.12 -8.03
CA THR A 238 15.36 10.39 -9.44
C THR A 238 14.88 11.82 -9.60
N PRO A 239 15.54 12.66 -10.44
CA PRO A 239 15.13 14.04 -10.65
C PRO A 239 13.64 14.13 -11.01
N LEU A 240 12.97 15.10 -10.45
CA LEU A 240 11.58 15.45 -10.79
C LEU A 240 11.49 15.75 -12.30
N ARG A 241 11.06 14.78 -13.09
CA ARG A 241 10.60 15.09 -14.44
C ARG A 241 9.23 15.71 -14.28
N ARG A 242 9.13 17.01 -14.57
CA ARG A 242 7.80 17.65 -14.71
C ARG A 242 6.99 16.80 -15.70
N PRO A 243 5.75 16.46 -15.39
CA PRO A 243 4.90 15.76 -16.35
C PRO A 243 4.82 16.59 -17.63
N PHE A 244 4.70 15.91 -18.74
CA PHE A 244 4.58 16.47 -20.09
C PHE A 244 3.75 17.74 -20.07
N ASN A 245 4.25 18.80 -20.74
CA ASN A 245 3.47 19.98 -21.06
C ASN A 245 2.13 19.55 -21.63
N GLN A 246 1.07 19.82 -20.91
CA GLN A 246 -0.24 19.93 -21.54
C GLN A 246 -0.26 21.32 -22.19
N SER A 247 0.04 21.33 -23.50
CA SER A 247 -0.34 22.46 -24.37
C SER A 247 -1.84 22.41 -24.61
#